data_4474460a0ba6318ade7aaf6585a531f4
#
_entry.id   4474460a0ba6318ade7aaf6585a531f4
#
_cell.length_a   1.000
_cell.length_b   1.000
_cell.length_c   1.000
_cell.angle_alpha   90.00
_cell.angle_beta   90.00
_cell.angle_gamma   90.00
#
_symmetry.space_group_name_H-M   'P 1'
#
loop_
_entity.id
_entity.type
_entity.pdbx_description
1 polymer ?
#
loop_
_entity_poly.entity_id
_entity_poly.type
_entity_poly.pdbx_seq_one_letter_code
_entity_poly.pdbx_strand_id
1 'polypeptide(L)'
;MRNDLSGREPAIGDNRGPGSTDGNATCAHGRAGPRCARSQPFDYLVVGAGFAGAVLAERLAAGLGKTVLIIDRRDHIGGNAYDEFDAAGIRIHRYGPHIFHTNAQRIVDYLSKFTEWRPYEHRVKAHVDGMLVPIPINLTTLNVLYGLHMTSVEARAFLAERAEALPDVLTSEDVVVSAVGRELYEKFFQGYTRKQWGMDPSQLDKSVTSRVPTRTDTDDRYFADTFQCMPAEGYEPMFRAMLSHPAITVRLNTDFREARNDFLFKHIIYSGPIDEYFDFRFGKLPYRSLRFVHETLDLPQLQPVAVVNYPDENVKYTRITEYKHMTGQCHPRTSISFEYPSATGDPFYPIPCSDNQALYKRYEALAQQTPGITFVGRLGTYRYYNMDQVVGQALAVYARIEAESCSGERSRPQSAIHREEEAMDDSPLRTATDIPSR
;
A
#
# COMPACT_ATOMS: atom_id res chain seq x y z
N MET A 1 -21.50 23.34 -15.81
CA MET A 1 -22.19 22.03 -15.79
C MET A 1 -21.53 21.23 -14.68
N ARG A 2 -22.26 20.87 -13.63
CA ARG A 2 -21.74 20.04 -12.53
C ARG A 2 -21.76 18.59 -13.02
N ASN A 3 -20.59 18.02 -13.31
CA ASN A 3 -20.49 16.58 -13.61
C ASN A 3 -20.52 15.81 -12.28
N ASP A 4 -21.72 15.56 -11.78
CA ASP A 4 -21.91 14.66 -10.65
C ASP A 4 -21.89 13.21 -11.16
N LEU A 5 -20.88 12.44 -10.77
CA LEU A 5 -20.72 11.03 -11.12
C LEU A 5 -21.21 10.07 -10.03
N SER A 6 -21.82 10.57 -8.94
CA SER A 6 -22.28 9.72 -7.82
C SER A 6 -23.28 8.63 -8.25
N GLY A 7 -24.00 8.83 -9.36
CA GLY A 7 -24.93 7.85 -9.94
C GLY A 7 -24.40 7.07 -11.16
N ARG A 8 -23.13 7.28 -11.56
CA ARG A 8 -22.59 6.61 -12.76
C ARG A 8 -21.95 5.27 -12.38
N GLU A 9 -22.55 4.18 -12.84
CA GLU A 9 -21.88 2.87 -12.83
C GLU A 9 -21.13 2.71 -14.18
N PRO A 10 -19.83 2.36 -14.15
CA PRO A 10 -19.11 2.03 -15.38
C PRO A 10 -19.69 0.75 -15.99
N ALA A 11 -19.73 0.68 -17.32
CA ALA A 11 -20.15 -0.53 -18.03
C ALA A 11 -19.21 -1.69 -17.65
N ILE A 12 -19.75 -2.70 -17.00
CA ILE A 12 -19.01 -3.91 -16.60
C ILE A 12 -18.83 -4.76 -17.85
N GLY A 13 -17.74 -4.55 -18.57
CA GLY A 13 -17.28 -5.46 -19.60
C GLY A 13 -16.80 -6.77 -18.93
N ASP A 14 -17.47 -7.88 -19.25
CA ASP A 14 -17.06 -9.23 -18.84
C ASP A 14 -15.72 -9.55 -19.54
N ASN A 15 -14.62 -9.41 -18.84
CA ASN A 15 -13.28 -9.70 -19.35
C ASN A 15 -13.06 -11.23 -19.31
N ARG A 16 -13.83 -11.97 -20.10
CA ARG A 16 -13.53 -13.37 -20.42
C ARG A 16 -12.50 -13.35 -21.55
N GLY A 17 -11.30 -13.80 -21.26
CA GLY A 17 -10.28 -14.03 -22.26
C GLY A 17 -10.76 -14.94 -23.40
N PRO A 18 -10.16 -14.88 -24.59
CA PRO A 18 -10.61 -15.62 -25.77
C PRO A 18 -10.57 -17.12 -25.51
N GLY A 19 -11.74 -17.77 -25.70
CA GLY A 19 -11.91 -19.20 -25.56
C GLY A 19 -11.00 -19.97 -26.54
N SER A 20 -10.27 -20.94 -26.02
CA SER A 20 -9.53 -21.90 -26.81
C SER A 20 -10.51 -22.80 -27.57
N THR A 21 -10.38 -22.81 -28.90
CA THR A 21 -11.03 -23.80 -29.77
C THR A 21 -10.33 -25.15 -29.62
N ASP A 22 -11.08 -26.16 -29.25
CA ASP A 22 -10.66 -27.58 -29.18
C ASP A 22 -10.05 -28.04 -30.51
N GLY A 23 -8.77 -28.37 -30.48
CA GLY A 23 -8.08 -29.13 -31.51
C GLY A 23 -7.56 -30.44 -30.91
N ASN A 24 -8.26 -31.55 -31.19
CA ASN A 24 -7.92 -32.90 -30.79
C ASN A 24 -6.63 -33.35 -31.49
N ALA A 25 -5.50 -33.44 -30.75
CA ALA A 25 -4.27 -34.05 -31.26
C ALA A 25 -3.78 -35.11 -30.26
N THR A 26 -3.79 -36.33 -30.71
CA THR A 26 -3.32 -37.52 -30.02
C THR A 26 -1.89 -37.43 -29.52
N CYS A 27 -1.70 -37.66 -28.21
CA CYS A 27 -0.38 -37.73 -27.56
C CYS A 27 0.40 -38.96 -27.98
N ALA A 28 1.51 -38.75 -28.67
CA ALA A 28 2.60 -39.74 -28.79
C ALA A 28 3.52 -39.61 -27.56
N HIS A 29 3.81 -40.74 -26.89
CA HIS A 29 4.75 -40.84 -25.79
C HIS A 29 6.16 -40.42 -26.23
N GLY A 30 6.60 -39.19 -25.86
CA GLY A 30 7.93 -38.68 -26.10
C GLY A 30 8.80 -38.83 -24.85
N ARG A 31 9.94 -39.42 -25.02
CA ARG A 31 11.01 -39.72 -24.06
C ARG A 31 11.37 -38.46 -23.20
N ALA A 32 11.63 -38.71 -21.91
CA ALA A 32 12.22 -37.72 -21.02
C ALA A 32 13.50 -37.14 -21.65
N GLY A 33 13.44 -35.84 -21.99
CA GLY A 33 14.60 -35.08 -22.44
C GLY A 33 15.65 -34.98 -21.32
N PRO A 34 16.92 -34.70 -21.64
CA PRO A 34 17.97 -34.62 -20.65
C PRO A 34 17.63 -33.51 -19.64
N ARG A 35 17.68 -33.82 -18.35
CA ARG A 35 17.58 -32.85 -17.26
C ARG A 35 18.59 -31.75 -17.54
N CYS A 36 18.11 -30.56 -17.81
CA CYS A 36 18.93 -29.36 -18.02
C CYS A 36 19.96 -29.27 -16.90
N ALA A 37 21.21 -29.02 -17.26
CA ALA A 37 22.31 -28.88 -16.32
C ALA A 37 21.89 -27.94 -15.19
N ARG A 38 21.98 -28.39 -13.94
CA ARG A 38 21.62 -27.61 -12.76
C ARG A 38 22.41 -26.31 -12.82
N SER A 39 21.71 -25.19 -13.06
CA SER A 39 22.24 -23.85 -12.98
C SER A 39 22.94 -23.65 -11.62
N GLN A 40 23.98 -22.82 -11.57
CA GLN A 40 24.64 -22.49 -10.31
C GLN A 40 23.60 -22.02 -9.27
N PRO A 41 23.74 -22.45 -8.00
CA PRO A 41 22.78 -22.08 -6.97
C PRO A 41 22.81 -20.56 -6.71
N PHE A 42 21.66 -19.96 -6.59
CA PHE A 42 21.51 -18.58 -6.11
C PHE A 42 21.81 -18.52 -4.60
N ASP A 43 22.36 -17.40 -4.13
CA ASP A 43 22.48 -17.18 -2.70
C ASP A 43 21.10 -16.93 -2.09
N TYR A 44 20.26 -16.14 -2.78
CA TYR A 44 18.91 -15.79 -2.31
C TYR A 44 17.85 -16.02 -3.38
N LEU A 45 16.71 -16.57 -2.94
CA LEU A 45 15.44 -16.50 -3.64
C LEU A 45 14.59 -15.41 -2.98
N VAL A 46 14.23 -14.36 -3.71
CA VAL A 46 13.35 -13.29 -3.27
C VAL A 46 11.97 -13.47 -3.92
N VAL A 47 10.93 -13.61 -3.11
CA VAL A 47 9.56 -13.83 -3.57
C VAL A 47 8.77 -12.54 -3.43
N GLY A 48 8.35 -11.99 -4.57
CA GLY A 48 7.66 -10.71 -4.73
C GLY A 48 8.60 -9.59 -5.16
N ALA A 49 8.32 -8.97 -6.31
CA ALA A 49 9.11 -7.90 -6.92
C ALA A 49 8.56 -6.48 -6.60
N GLY A 50 7.85 -6.32 -5.47
CA GLY A 50 7.47 -5.02 -4.91
C GLY A 50 8.60 -4.39 -4.09
N PHE A 51 8.32 -3.29 -3.35
CA PHE A 51 9.33 -2.56 -2.57
C PHE A 51 10.17 -3.45 -1.66
N ALA A 52 9.55 -4.33 -0.87
CA ALA A 52 10.29 -5.17 0.06
C ALA A 52 11.33 -6.06 -0.65
N GLY A 53 10.90 -6.77 -1.71
CA GLY A 53 11.77 -7.67 -2.45
C GLY A 53 12.81 -6.92 -3.29
N ALA A 54 12.42 -5.84 -3.97
CA ALA A 54 13.34 -5.08 -4.83
C ALA A 54 14.46 -4.41 -4.02
N VAL A 55 14.14 -3.82 -2.85
CA VAL A 55 15.16 -3.23 -1.95
C VAL A 55 16.15 -4.31 -1.48
N LEU A 56 15.64 -5.46 -1.04
CA LEU A 56 16.50 -6.53 -0.57
C LEU A 56 17.34 -7.15 -1.68
N ALA A 57 16.74 -7.39 -2.86
CA ALA A 57 17.47 -7.90 -4.01
C ALA A 57 18.64 -6.97 -4.40
N GLU A 58 18.37 -5.67 -4.49
CA GLU A 58 19.36 -4.65 -4.81
C GLU A 58 20.46 -4.59 -3.73
N ARG A 59 20.09 -4.49 -2.45
CA ARG A 59 21.06 -4.42 -1.37
C ARG A 59 21.93 -5.67 -1.25
N LEU A 60 21.33 -6.85 -1.39
CA LEU A 60 22.09 -8.12 -1.35
C LEU A 60 23.08 -8.23 -2.54
N ALA A 61 22.66 -7.81 -3.73
CA ALA A 61 23.49 -7.86 -4.91
C ALA A 61 24.59 -6.78 -4.87
N ALA A 62 24.21 -5.51 -4.70
CA ALA A 62 25.14 -4.39 -4.75
C ALA A 62 26.00 -4.25 -3.50
N GLY A 63 25.46 -4.55 -2.31
CA GLY A 63 26.16 -4.40 -1.03
C GLY A 63 26.99 -5.61 -0.63
N LEU A 64 26.50 -6.83 -0.89
CA LEU A 64 27.15 -8.08 -0.44
C LEU A 64 27.65 -8.96 -1.60
N GLY A 65 27.47 -8.55 -2.86
CA GLY A 65 27.89 -9.33 -4.02
C GLY A 65 27.18 -10.68 -4.16
N LYS A 66 25.94 -10.80 -3.60
CA LYS A 66 25.19 -12.05 -3.61
C LYS A 66 24.44 -12.23 -4.92
N THR A 67 24.31 -13.47 -5.36
CA THR A 67 23.45 -13.82 -6.50
C THR A 67 22.01 -13.96 -6.04
N VAL A 68 21.10 -13.24 -6.70
CA VAL A 68 19.69 -13.14 -6.32
C VAL A 68 18.80 -13.57 -7.48
N LEU A 69 17.92 -14.53 -7.23
CA LEU A 69 16.75 -14.79 -8.07
C LEU A 69 15.56 -14.09 -7.44
N ILE A 70 14.96 -13.11 -8.12
CA ILE A 70 13.71 -12.50 -7.71
C ILE A 70 12.58 -12.96 -8.62
N ILE A 71 11.50 -13.42 -8.02
CA ILE A 71 10.31 -13.90 -8.73
C ILE A 71 9.07 -13.10 -8.36
N ASP A 72 8.15 -12.98 -9.29
CA ASP A 72 6.79 -12.50 -9.01
C ASP A 72 5.78 -13.32 -9.83
N ARG A 73 4.61 -13.61 -9.24
CA ARG A 73 3.51 -14.29 -9.93
C ARG A 73 2.83 -13.41 -10.99
N ARG A 74 3.01 -12.09 -10.89
CA ARG A 74 2.52 -11.10 -11.86
C ARG A 74 3.45 -10.98 -13.06
N ASP A 75 2.93 -10.37 -14.10
CA ASP A 75 3.62 -10.10 -15.36
C ASP A 75 4.52 -8.85 -15.31
N HIS A 76 4.66 -8.22 -14.15
CA HIS A 76 5.38 -6.96 -13.97
C HIS A 76 6.12 -6.90 -12.61
N ILE A 77 7.11 -6.03 -12.52
CA ILE A 77 7.79 -5.63 -11.28
C ILE A 77 7.01 -4.50 -10.58
N GLY A 78 7.43 -4.08 -9.38
CA GLY A 78 6.86 -2.94 -8.66
C GLY A 78 5.72 -3.31 -7.71
N GLY A 79 5.23 -4.56 -7.76
CA GLY A 79 4.14 -5.01 -6.88
C GLY A 79 2.90 -4.11 -7.01
N ASN A 80 2.32 -3.67 -5.89
CA ASN A 80 1.15 -2.80 -5.92
C ASN A 80 1.47 -1.34 -6.35
N ALA A 81 2.74 -0.92 -6.33
CA ALA A 81 3.11 0.42 -6.80
C ALA A 81 3.29 0.50 -8.33
N TYR A 82 3.11 -0.61 -9.04
CA TYR A 82 3.26 -0.65 -10.48
C TYR A 82 2.37 0.36 -11.20
N ASP A 83 2.97 1.11 -12.11
CA ASP A 83 2.33 2.03 -13.02
C ASP A 83 2.66 1.69 -14.47
N GLU A 84 1.79 2.09 -15.36
CA GLU A 84 1.91 1.83 -16.79
C GLU A 84 1.22 2.93 -17.61
N PHE A 85 1.47 2.96 -18.91
CA PHE A 85 0.69 3.78 -19.83
C PHE A 85 -0.52 2.99 -20.30
N ASP A 86 -1.69 3.62 -20.22
CA ASP A 86 -2.91 3.08 -20.83
C ASP A 86 -2.89 3.22 -22.37
N ALA A 87 -3.96 2.75 -23.02
CA ALA A 87 -4.09 2.83 -24.48
C ALA A 87 -4.13 4.27 -25.04
N ALA A 88 -4.38 5.28 -24.19
CA ALA A 88 -4.34 6.67 -24.57
C ALA A 88 -2.96 7.32 -24.39
N GLY A 89 -1.99 6.60 -23.81
CA GLY A 89 -0.68 7.14 -23.45
C GLY A 89 -0.69 7.94 -22.15
N ILE A 90 -1.69 7.74 -21.30
CA ILE A 90 -1.77 8.36 -19.97
C ILE A 90 -1.22 7.38 -18.93
N ARG A 91 -0.29 7.84 -18.09
CA ARG A 91 0.26 7.00 -17.00
C ARG A 91 -0.78 6.82 -15.91
N ILE A 92 -1.10 5.57 -15.63
CA ILE A 92 -2.03 5.12 -14.60
C ILE A 92 -1.32 4.21 -13.59
N HIS A 93 -1.82 4.15 -12.36
CA HIS A 93 -1.39 3.14 -11.39
C HIS A 93 -2.39 1.98 -11.43
N ARG A 94 -1.91 0.79 -11.80
CA ARG A 94 -2.80 -0.40 -11.98
C ARG A 94 -3.56 -0.77 -10.72
N TYR A 95 -2.98 -0.50 -9.55
CA TYR A 95 -3.50 -0.91 -8.24
C TYR A 95 -3.84 0.29 -7.34
N GLY A 96 -4.35 1.37 -7.94
CA GLY A 96 -4.74 2.59 -7.24
C GLY A 96 -3.60 3.55 -6.93
N PRO A 97 -3.92 4.73 -6.37
CA PRO A 97 -2.95 5.80 -6.21
C PRO A 97 -1.87 5.42 -5.18
N HIS A 98 -0.62 5.54 -5.59
CA HIS A 98 0.55 5.37 -4.75
C HIS A 98 1.35 6.68 -4.77
N ILE A 99 1.37 7.39 -3.67
CA ILE A 99 2.12 8.63 -3.46
C ILE A 99 3.25 8.34 -2.48
N PHE A 100 4.49 8.67 -2.83
CA PHE A 100 5.59 8.48 -1.92
C PHE A 100 5.71 9.65 -0.95
N HIS A 101 5.67 9.36 0.34
CA HIS A 101 5.81 10.36 1.39
C HIS A 101 6.57 9.77 2.57
N THR A 102 7.41 10.58 3.22
CA THR A 102 8.19 10.17 4.38
C THR A 102 8.85 11.36 5.07
N ASN A 103 9.20 11.19 6.35
CA ASN A 103 10.11 12.07 7.10
C ASN A 103 11.51 11.46 7.25
N ALA A 104 11.74 10.24 6.73
CA ALA A 104 13.00 9.52 6.90
C ALA A 104 13.97 9.80 5.76
N GLN A 105 14.90 10.76 5.96
CA GLN A 105 15.88 11.16 4.96
C GLN A 105 16.69 9.99 4.40
N ARG A 106 17.06 9.01 5.23
CA ARG A 106 17.79 7.80 4.80
C ARG A 106 17.06 7.01 3.70
N ILE A 107 15.72 7.03 3.71
CA ILE A 107 14.89 6.33 2.73
C ILE A 107 14.88 7.15 1.43
N VAL A 108 14.76 8.46 1.53
CA VAL A 108 14.86 9.38 0.38
C VAL A 108 16.22 9.21 -0.30
N ASP A 109 17.32 9.27 0.46
CA ASP A 109 18.69 9.13 -0.07
C ASP A 109 18.92 7.78 -0.76
N TYR A 110 18.32 6.72 -0.23
CA TYR A 110 18.41 5.40 -0.82
C TYR A 110 17.66 5.33 -2.16
N LEU A 111 16.39 5.72 -2.19
CA LEU A 111 15.56 5.62 -3.39
C LEU A 111 15.96 6.60 -4.49
N SER A 112 16.51 7.77 -4.12
CA SER A 112 17.03 8.78 -5.07
C SER A 112 18.20 8.29 -5.93
N LYS A 113 18.76 7.13 -5.62
CA LYS A 113 19.76 6.46 -6.49
C LYS A 113 19.12 5.86 -7.76
N PHE A 114 17.81 5.68 -7.77
CA PHE A 114 17.09 4.94 -8.80
C PHE A 114 16.03 5.78 -9.53
N THR A 115 15.77 6.99 -9.07
CA THR A 115 14.81 7.90 -9.70
C THR A 115 15.11 9.34 -9.33
N GLU A 116 14.70 10.24 -10.19
CA GLU A 116 14.48 11.64 -9.83
C GLU A 116 13.09 11.81 -9.27
N TRP A 117 12.88 12.86 -8.47
CA TRP A 117 11.63 13.09 -7.80
C TRP A 117 10.93 14.34 -8.32
N ARG A 118 9.65 14.21 -8.61
CA ARG A 118 8.75 15.33 -8.89
C ARG A 118 7.98 15.65 -7.63
N PRO A 119 8.11 16.87 -7.06
CA PRO A 119 7.35 17.29 -5.88
C PRO A 119 5.84 17.17 -6.15
N TYR A 120 5.13 16.58 -5.21
CA TYR A 120 3.68 16.42 -5.30
C TYR A 120 3.07 16.31 -3.91
N GLU A 121 2.33 17.32 -3.49
CA GLU A 121 1.54 17.30 -2.26
C GLU A 121 0.16 16.73 -2.54
N HIS A 122 -0.15 15.62 -1.90
CA HIS A 122 -1.43 14.93 -2.13
C HIS A 122 -2.58 15.66 -1.45
N ARG A 123 -3.61 15.96 -2.25
CA ARG A 123 -4.87 16.54 -1.79
C ARG A 123 -6.02 15.62 -2.17
N VAL A 124 -6.92 15.43 -1.21
CA VAL A 124 -8.10 14.58 -1.35
C VAL A 124 -9.34 15.40 -1.00
N LYS A 125 -10.43 15.17 -1.72
CA LYS A 125 -11.74 15.68 -1.34
C LYS A 125 -12.68 14.53 -1.03
N ALA A 126 -13.70 14.79 -0.22
CA ALA A 126 -14.81 13.88 0.00
C ALA A 126 -16.09 14.49 -0.60
N HIS A 127 -16.88 13.64 -1.23
CA HIS A 127 -18.22 14.00 -1.68
C HIS A 127 -19.21 13.74 -0.52
N VAL A 128 -19.63 14.79 0.14
CA VAL A 128 -20.51 14.76 1.32
C VAL A 128 -21.63 15.77 1.14
N ASP A 129 -22.87 15.35 1.36
CA ASP A 129 -24.08 16.19 1.26
C ASP A 129 -24.15 16.97 -0.09
N GLY A 130 -23.73 16.34 -1.20
CA GLY A 130 -23.68 16.95 -2.53
C GLY A 130 -22.54 17.96 -2.75
N MET A 131 -21.62 18.11 -1.80
CA MET A 131 -20.49 19.03 -1.85
C MET A 131 -19.16 18.29 -1.95
N LEU A 132 -18.16 18.92 -2.60
CA LEU A 132 -16.78 18.45 -2.58
C LEU A 132 -15.99 19.25 -1.54
N VAL A 133 -15.71 18.65 -0.40
CA VAL A 133 -15.00 19.27 0.71
C VAL A 133 -13.64 18.60 0.95
N PRO A 134 -12.62 19.32 1.45
CA PRO A 134 -11.32 18.71 1.77
C PRO A 134 -11.42 17.59 2.79
N ILE A 135 -10.57 16.56 2.64
CA ILE A 135 -10.23 15.59 3.66
C ILE A 135 -8.70 15.43 3.67
N PRO A 136 -8.02 15.52 4.82
CA PRO A 136 -8.53 15.56 6.21
C PRO A 136 -9.48 16.73 6.51
N ILE A 137 -10.38 16.50 7.47
CA ILE A 137 -11.27 17.56 7.96
C ILE A 137 -10.44 18.73 8.43
N ASN A 138 -10.71 19.94 7.90
CA ASN A 138 -10.00 21.16 8.20
C ASN A 138 -10.97 22.36 8.28
N LEU A 139 -10.46 23.55 8.51
CA LEU A 139 -11.27 24.77 8.59
C LEU A 139 -12.16 24.99 7.36
N THR A 140 -11.61 24.74 6.16
CA THR A 140 -12.37 24.85 4.91
C THR A 140 -13.51 23.84 4.85
N THR A 141 -13.25 22.59 5.28
CA THR A 141 -14.27 21.52 5.35
C THR A 141 -15.45 21.96 6.22
N LEU A 142 -15.15 22.45 7.43
CA LEU A 142 -16.19 22.88 8.38
C LEU A 142 -16.98 24.09 7.86
N ASN A 143 -16.28 25.10 7.37
CA ASN A 143 -16.92 26.32 6.86
C ASN A 143 -17.84 26.03 5.65
N VAL A 144 -17.38 25.20 4.71
CA VAL A 144 -18.17 24.85 3.53
C VAL A 144 -19.36 23.96 3.90
N LEU A 145 -19.15 22.95 4.76
CA LEU A 145 -20.20 21.98 5.11
C LEU A 145 -21.36 22.60 5.89
N TYR A 146 -21.03 23.53 6.79
CA TYR A 146 -22.02 24.17 7.68
C TYR A 146 -22.43 25.58 7.22
N GLY A 147 -21.90 26.10 6.10
CA GLY A 147 -22.19 27.46 5.63
C GLY A 147 -21.68 28.54 6.60
N LEU A 148 -20.55 28.30 7.27
CA LEU A 148 -19.99 29.16 8.31
C LEU A 148 -18.74 29.91 7.79
N HIS A 149 -18.27 30.88 8.60
CA HIS A 149 -17.05 31.66 8.35
C HIS A 149 -16.16 31.69 9.61
N MET A 150 -15.95 30.54 10.21
CA MET A 150 -15.16 30.39 11.42
C MET A 150 -13.69 30.71 11.17
N THR A 151 -13.06 31.28 12.21
CA THR A 151 -11.61 31.30 12.37
C THR A 151 -11.08 29.96 12.89
N SER A 152 -9.76 29.77 12.89
CA SER A 152 -9.14 28.54 13.45
C SER A 152 -9.47 28.35 14.95
N VAL A 153 -9.64 29.43 15.70
CA VAL A 153 -10.02 29.37 17.13
C VAL A 153 -11.45 28.89 17.29
N GLU A 154 -12.36 29.47 16.52
CA GLU A 154 -13.77 29.07 16.53
C GLU A 154 -13.98 27.65 16.04
N ALA A 155 -13.23 27.20 15.01
CA ALA A 155 -13.26 25.83 14.54
C ALA A 155 -12.79 24.84 15.60
N ARG A 156 -11.77 25.19 16.38
CA ARG A 156 -11.32 24.39 17.53
C ARG A 156 -12.40 24.27 18.60
N ALA A 157 -13.05 25.36 18.95
CA ALA A 157 -14.15 25.35 19.91
C ALA A 157 -15.35 24.53 19.38
N PHE A 158 -15.68 24.70 18.10
CA PHE A 158 -16.74 23.95 17.40
C PHE A 158 -16.52 22.44 17.44
N LEU A 159 -15.28 21.98 17.20
CA LEU A 159 -14.95 20.56 17.29
C LEU A 159 -14.93 20.07 18.74
N ALA A 160 -14.38 20.84 19.67
CA ALA A 160 -14.33 20.47 21.09
C ALA A 160 -15.75 20.31 21.71
N GLU A 161 -16.72 21.13 21.28
CA GLU A 161 -18.11 21.02 21.73
C GLU A 161 -18.80 19.70 21.24
N ARG A 162 -18.36 19.18 20.08
CA ARG A 162 -18.94 17.98 19.43
C ARG A 162 -18.21 16.69 19.74
N ALA A 163 -16.93 16.81 20.14
CA ALA A 163 -16.09 15.69 20.50
C ALA A 163 -16.70 14.87 21.65
N GLU A 164 -16.70 13.54 21.52
CA GLU A 164 -17.16 12.66 22.57
C GLU A 164 -16.02 12.37 23.56
N ALA A 165 -16.24 12.63 24.84
CA ALA A 165 -15.29 12.30 25.89
C ALA A 165 -15.31 10.78 26.15
N LEU A 166 -14.26 10.08 25.79
CA LEU A 166 -14.12 8.64 25.97
C LEU A 166 -13.05 8.34 27.02
N PRO A 167 -13.26 7.33 27.90
CA PRO A 167 -12.26 6.92 28.90
C PRO A 167 -11.01 6.33 28.24
N ASP A 168 -11.20 5.57 27.15
CA ASP A 168 -10.15 4.92 26.35
C ASP A 168 -10.44 5.08 24.85
N VAL A 169 -9.38 5.22 24.04
CA VAL A 169 -9.46 5.30 22.58
C VAL A 169 -8.78 4.05 22.02
N LEU A 170 -9.58 3.06 21.67
CA LEU A 170 -9.11 1.72 21.26
C LEU A 170 -9.45 1.39 19.81
N THR A 171 -10.58 1.88 19.32
CA THR A 171 -11.11 1.55 18.00
C THR A 171 -10.97 2.70 17.01
N SER A 172 -11.14 2.39 15.73
CA SER A 172 -11.21 3.39 14.65
C SER A 172 -12.34 4.39 14.83
N GLU A 173 -13.47 3.97 15.39
CA GLU A 173 -14.58 4.85 15.73
C GLU A 173 -14.18 5.81 16.84
N ASP A 174 -13.60 5.30 17.93
CA ASP A 174 -13.19 6.11 19.08
C ASP A 174 -12.27 7.26 18.69
N VAL A 175 -11.29 6.98 17.82
CA VAL A 175 -10.37 8.02 17.33
C VAL A 175 -11.11 9.17 16.67
N VAL A 176 -12.09 8.88 15.85
CA VAL A 176 -12.79 9.90 15.08
C VAL A 176 -13.82 10.64 15.95
N VAL A 177 -14.66 9.92 16.70
CA VAL A 177 -15.70 10.56 17.50
C VAL A 177 -15.14 11.42 18.63
N SER A 178 -13.98 11.02 19.18
CA SER A 178 -13.28 11.82 20.18
C SER A 178 -12.60 13.07 19.61
N ALA A 179 -12.38 13.12 18.29
CA ALA A 179 -11.75 14.27 17.64
C ALA A 179 -12.75 15.25 17.00
N VAL A 180 -13.82 14.72 16.36
CA VAL A 180 -14.72 15.53 15.52
C VAL A 180 -16.21 15.34 15.86
N GLY A 181 -16.55 14.38 16.72
CA GLY A 181 -17.93 14.05 17.11
C GLY A 181 -18.65 13.14 16.14
N ARG A 182 -19.84 12.70 16.56
CA ARG A 182 -20.66 11.66 15.90
C ARG A 182 -21.08 12.05 14.47
N GLU A 183 -21.56 13.26 14.28
CA GLU A 183 -22.08 13.70 12.99
C GLU A 183 -21.01 13.67 11.89
N LEU A 184 -19.81 14.22 12.15
CA LEU A 184 -18.73 14.21 11.17
C LEU A 184 -18.16 12.80 10.98
N TYR A 185 -18.15 11.98 12.02
CA TYR A 185 -17.82 10.55 11.90
C TYR A 185 -18.76 9.84 10.92
N GLU A 186 -20.06 9.97 11.07
CA GLU A 186 -21.06 9.36 10.19
C GLU A 186 -20.93 9.85 8.74
N LYS A 187 -20.73 11.16 8.55
CA LYS A 187 -20.62 11.76 7.22
C LYS A 187 -19.36 11.38 6.45
N PHE A 188 -18.21 11.24 7.11
CA PHE A 188 -16.91 11.09 6.44
C PHE A 188 -16.26 9.71 6.58
N PHE A 189 -16.46 9.04 7.71
CA PHE A 189 -15.65 7.89 8.09
C PHE A 189 -16.44 6.58 8.16
N GLN A 190 -17.61 6.57 8.74
CA GLN A 190 -18.35 5.34 9.01
C GLN A 190 -18.62 4.53 7.74
N GLY A 191 -19.34 5.10 6.77
CA GLY A 191 -19.69 4.40 5.53
C GLY A 191 -18.47 4.10 4.67
N TYR A 192 -17.49 5.02 4.59
CA TYR A 192 -16.23 4.77 3.90
C TYR A 192 -15.49 3.57 4.49
N THR A 193 -15.36 3.52 5.81
CA THR A 193 -14.63 2.47 6.52
C THR A 193 -15.34 1.13 6.42
N ARG A 194 -16.68 1.10 6.54
CA ARG A 194 -17.48 -0.12 6.33
C ARG A 194 -17.27 -0.68 4.93
N LYS A 195 -17.31 0.15 3.90
CA LYS A 195 -17.02 -0.30 2.51
C LYS A 195 -15.60 -0.82 2.38
N GLN A 196 -14.61 -0.04 2.81
CA GLN A 196 -13.20 -0.36 2.64
C GLN A 196 -12.81 -1.64 3.37
N TRP A 197 -13.24 -1.81 4.62
CA TRP A 197 -12.81 -2.91 5.49
C TRP A 197 -13.81 -4.07 5.57
N GLY A 198 -15.07 -3.86 5.18
CA GLY A 198 -16.14 -4.85 5.34
C GLY A 198 -16.50 -5.12 6.78
N MET A 199 -16.15 -4.21 7.68
CA MET A 199 -16.36 -4.28 9.13
C MET A 199 -16.77 -2.90 9.66
N ASP A 200 -17.46 -2.91 10.79
CA ASP A 200 -17.77 -1.66 11.48
C ASP A 200 -16.50 -1.03 12.07
N PRO A 201 -16.32 0.30 12.03
CA PRO A 201 -15.16 0.98 12.60
C PRO A 201 -14.93 0.68 14.09
N SER A 202 -15.98 0.38 14.86
CA SER A 202 -15.89 -0.05 16.26
C SER A 202 -15.20 -1.41 16.48
N GLN A 203 -15.04 -2.20 15.42
CA GLN A 203 -14.38 -3.52 15.44
C GLN A 203 -12.95 -3.48 14.91
N LEU A 204 -12.52 -2.33 14.39
CA LEU A 204 -11.20 -2.12 13.81
C LEU A 204 -10.28 -1.41 14.79
N ASP A 205 -9.01 -1.78 14.76
CA ASP A 205 -7.96 -1.12 15.54
C ASP A 205 -7.86 0.37 15.21
N LYS A 206 -7.53 1.19 16.20
CA LYS A 206 -7.38 2.65 16.08
C LYS A 206 -6.42 3.09 14.98
N SER A 207 -5.44 2.27 14.62
CA SER A 207 -4.43 2.57 13.58
C SER A 207 -5.03 2.78 12.19
N VAL A 208 -6.25 2.33 11.93
CA VAL A 208 -6.93 2.52 10.64
C VAL A 208 -7.23 4.00 10.36
N THR A 209 -7.74 4.72 11.36
CA THR A 209 -8.17 6.13 11.22
C THR A 209 -7.21 7.14 11.82
N SER A 210 -6.36 6.76 12.79
CA SER A 210 -5.42 7.67 13.47
C SER A 210 -4.40 8.33 12.56
N ARG A 211 -4.18 7.79 11.37
CA ARG A 211 -3.30 8.36 10.33
C ARG A 211 -3.91 9.56 9.59
N VAL A 212 -5.23 9.79 9.71
CA VAL A 212 -5.92 10.91 9.06
C VAL A 212 -6.08 12.02 10.10
N PRO A 213 -5.28 13.10 10.04
CA PRO A 213 -5.33 14.14 11.04
C PRO A 213 -6.63 14.94 10.94
N THR A 214 -7.04 15.57 12.06
CA THR A 214 -8.04 16.64 12.06
C THR A 214 -7.31 17.96 12.24
N ARG A 215 -7.66 18.99 11.43
CA ARG A 215 -7.02 20.29 11.44
C ARG A 215 -8.03 21.42 11.69
N THR A 216 -7.56 22.52 12.26
CA THR A 216 -8.37 23.71 12.47
C THR A 216 -7.86 24.93 11.68
N ASP A 217 -6.87 24.72 10.82
CA ASP A 217 -6.39 25.65 9.81
C ASP A 217 -6.90 25.27 8.41
N THR A 218 -6.39 25.92 7.37
CA THR A 218 -6.76 25.68 5.96
C THR A 218 -5.84 24.71 5.23
N ASP A 219 -4.90 24.04 5.93
CA ASP A 219 -4.03 23.05 5.32
C ASP A 219 -4.84 21.84 4.85
N ASP A 220 -4.93 21.64 3.55
CA ASP A 220 -5.70 20.57 2.89
C ASP A 220 -4.82 19.41 2.39
N ARG A 221 -3.52 19.40 2.71
CA ARG A 221 -2.62 18.30 2.38
C ARG A 221 -3.03 17.03 3.11
N TYR A 222 -3.09 15.93 2.39
CA TYR A 222 -3.49 14.65 2.97
C TYR A 222 -2.43 14.11 3.95
N PHE A 223 -1.15 14.27 3.61
CA PHE A 223 -0.02 13.88 4.46
C PHE A 223 0.60 15.10 5.14
N ALA A 224 1.24 14.87 6.28
CA ALA A 224 1.99 15.88 7.03
C ALA A 224 3.52 15.76 6.81
N ASP A 225 3.97 14.72 6.09
CA ASP A 225 5.38 14.46 5.86
C ASP A 225 6.04 15.58 5.07
N THR A 226 7.31 15.84 5.38
CA THR A 226 8.11 16.90 4.72
C THR A 226 8.51 16.52 3.30
N PHE A 227 8.70 15.23 3.03
CA PHE A 227 8.97 14.74 1.70
C PHE A 227 7.70 14.10 1.13
N GLN A 228 7.14 14.68 0.08
CA GLN A 228 5.98 14.18 -0.66
C GLN A 228 6.27 14.33 -2.16
N CYS A 229 6.45 13.22 -2.85
CA CYS A 229 6.88 13.23 -4.24
C CYS A 229 6.33 12.03 -5.01
N MET A 230 6.40 12.16 -6.34
CA MET A 230 6.23 11.05 -7.28
C MET A 230 7.57 10.78 -7.96
N PRO A 231 7.93 9.52 -8.29
CA PRO A 231 9.04 9.25 -9.20
C PRO A 231 8.78 9.96 -10.53
N ALA A 232 9.75 10.74 -11.01
CA ALA A 232 9.57 11.61 -12.18
C ALA A 232 9.13 10.84 -13.42
N GLU A 233 9.77 9.68 -13.65
CA GLU A 233 9.47 8.78 -14.77
C GLU A 233 8.49 7.65 -14.40
N GLY A 234 7.91 7.67 -13.17
CA GLY A 234 7.03 6.64 -12.63
C GLY A 234 7.75 5.55 -11.85
N TYR A 235 6.95 4.68 -11.23
CA TYR A 235 7.44 3.60 -10.38
C TYR A 235 8.11 2.47 -11.18
N GLU A 236 7.54 2.07 -12.30
CA GLU A 236 8.09 0.96 -13.11
C GLU A 236 9.55 1.21 -13.51
N PRO A 237 9.94 2.39 -14.06
CA PRO A 237 11.33 2.69 -14.36
C PRO A 237 12.23 2.71 -13.12
N MET A 238 11.75 3.20 -11.98
CA MET A 238 12.48 3.16 -10.71
C MET A 238 12.79 1.72 -10.29
N PHE A 239 11.80 0.83 -10.30
CA PHE A 239 12.00 -0.59 -9.98
C PHE A 239 12.93 -1.28 -10.98
N ARG A 240 12.83 -0.95 -12.26
CA ARG A 240 13.73 -1.46 -13.29
C ARG A 240 15.19 -1.06 -13.00
N ALA A 241 15.40 0.20 -12.60
CA ALA A 241 16.73 0.68 -12.20
C ALA A 241 17.26 -0.06 -10.95
N MET A 242 16.40 -0.28 -9.94
CA MET A 242 16.76 -1.05 -8.74
C MET A 242 17.20 -2.49 -9.08
N LEU A 243 16.52 -3.12 -10.02
CA LEU A 243 16.74 -4.54 -10.37
C LEU A 243 17.74 -4.73 -11.54
N SER A 244 18.44 -3.69 -11.99
CA SER A 244 19.35 -3.75 -13.14
C SER A 244 20.72 -4.36 -12.83
N HIS A 245 21.04 -4.66 -11.56
CA HIS A 245 22.34 -5.20 -11.17
C HIS A 245 22.58 -6.60 -11.80
N PRO A 246 23.77 -6.90 -12.38
CA PRO A 246 24.00 -8.14 -13.11
C PRO A 246 23.92 -9.42 -12.27
N ALA A 247 24.04 -9.33 -10.94
CA ALA A 247 23.85 -10.45 -10.04
C ALA A 247 22.35 -10.72 -9.69
N ILE A 248 21.42 -9.92 -10.23
CA ILE A 248 19.98 -10.11 -10.05
C ILE A 248 19.38 -10.74 -11.31
N THR A 249 18.69 -11.85 -11.13
CA THR A 249 17.88 -12.48 -12.17
C THR A 249 16.40 -12.29 -11.83
N VAL A 250 15.63 -11.66 -12.73
CA VAL A 250 14.19 -11.43 -12.56
C VAL A 250 13.40 -12.50 -13.34
N ARG A 251 12.44 -13.13 -12.69
CA ARG A 251 11.48 -14.07 -13.29
C ARG A 251 10.06 -13.66 -12.91
N LEU A 252 9.32 -13.16 -13.88
CA LEU A 252 7.90 -12.83 -13.77
C LEU A 252 7.04 -14.03 -14.18
N ASN A 253 5.73 -13.95 -13.93
CA ASN A 253 4.78 -15.06 -14.19
C ASN A 253 5.25 -16.37 -13.54
N THR A 254 5.89 -16.28 -12.35
CA THR A 254 6.50 -17.44 -11.69
C THR A 254 5.97 -17.56 -10.27
N ASP A 255 5.28 -18.66 -9.97
CA ASP A 255 4.82 -18.97 -8.62
C ASP A 255 5.95 -19.49 -7.74
N PHE A 256 5.88 -19.21 -6.46
CA PHE A 256 6.88 -19.67 -5.49
C PHE A 256 6.98 -21.20 -5.42
N ARG A 257 5.86 -21.91 -5.54
CA ARG A 257 5.83 -23.38 -5.48
C ARG A 257 6.56 -24.03 -6.67
N GLU A 258 6.53 -23.37 -7.83
CA GLU A 258 7.31 -23.77 -9.01
C GLU A 258 8.78 -23.47 -8.80
N ALA A 259 9.11 -22.23 -8.47
CA ALA A 259 10.48 -21.78 -8.31
C ALA A 259 11.27 -22.56 -7.25
N ARG A 260 10.65 -22.91 -6.14
CA ARG A 260 11.30 -23.70 -5.07
C ARG A 260 11.72 -25.11 -5.51
N ASN A 261 11.10 -25.66 -6.55
CA ASN A 261 11.42 -26.96 -7.10
C ASN A 261 12.44 -26.90 -8.25
N ASP A 262 12.43 -25.77 -9.00
CA ASP A 262 13.21 -25.64 -10.25
C ASP A 262 14.58 -25.02 -9.99
N PHE A 263 14.75 -24.25 -8.93
CA PHE A 263 15.99 -23.53 -8.62
C PHE A 263 16.64 -23.96 -7.31
N LEU A 264 17.96 -23.83 -7.23
CA LEU A 264 18.72 -24.02 -6.01
C LEU A 264 19.07 -22.66 -5.40
N PHE A 265 18.83 -22.49 -4.12
CA PHE A 265 19.14 -21.28 -3.36
C PHE A 265 19.47 -21.63 -1.90
N LYS A 266 20.17 -20.71 -1.21
CA LYS A 266 20.59 -20.92 0.19
C LYS A 266 19.61 -20.33 1.20
N HIS A 267 18.94 -19.22 0.85
CA HIS A 267 18.03 -18.52 1.73
C HIS A 267 16.83 -17.94 0.94
N ILE A 268 15.68 -17.88 1.57
CA ILE A 268 14.44 -17.31 1.00
C ILE A 268 14.14 -15.99 1.69
N ILE A 269 13.82 -14.96 0.89
CA ILE A 269 13.15 -13.74 1.36
C ILE A 269 11.74 -13.77 0.80
N TYR A 270 10.74 -13.81 1.66
CA TYR A 270 9.35 -14.03 1.27
C TYR A 270 8.48 -12.82 1.63
N SER A 271 7.91 -12.14 0.63
CA SER A 271 7.02 -11.00 0.81
C SER A 271 5.55 -11.29 0.48
N GLY A 272 5.22 -12.53 0.16
CA GLY A 272 3.84 -12.99 -0.02
C GLY A 272 3.12 -13.22 1.32
N PRO A 273 1.83 -13.65 1.29
CA PRO A 273 1.08 -13.96 2.51
C PRO A 273 1.74 -15.07 3.31
N ILE A 274 2.00 -14.82 4.60
CA ILE A 274 2.69 -15.77 5.48
C ILE A 274 1.88 -17.06 5.68
N ASP A 275 0.57 -16.97 5.73
CA ASP A 275 -0.33 -18.12 5.86
C ASP A 275 -0.29 -19.02 4.62
N GLU A 276 -0.18 -18.45 3.42
CA GLU A 276 -0.02 -19.19 2.15
C GLU A 276 1.30 -19.97 2.12
N TYR A 277 2.39 -19.39 2.63
CA TYR A 277 3.67 -20.10 2.73
C TYR A 277 3.57 -21.37 3.56
N PHE A 278 2.80 -21.35 4.64
CA PHE A 278 2.57 -22.48 5.53
C PHE A 278 1.30 -23.28 5.19
N ASP A 279 0.83 -23.23 3.92
CA ASP A 279 -0.33 -23.98 3.43
C ASP A 279 -1.58 -23.81 4.31
N PHE A 280 -1.79 -22.60 4.85
CA PHE A 280 -2.93 -22.24 5.71
C PHE A 280 -3.09 -23.10 6.96
N ARG A 281 -1.98 -23.60 7.51
CA ARG A 281 -1.95 -24.58 8.62
C ARG A 281 -2.82 -24.20 9.82
N PHE A 282 -2.97 -22.91 10.11
CA PHE A 282 -3.78 -22.40 11.21
C PHE A 282 -5.08 -21.72 10.75
N GLY A 283 -5.41 -21.82 9.46
CA GLY A 283 -6.49 -21.11 8.79
C GLY A 283 -5.99 -19.90 8.01
N LYS A 284 -6.84 -19.35 7.15
CA LYS A 284 -6.50 -18.17 6.33
C LYS A 284 -6.50 -16.91 7.18
N LEU A 285 -5.47 -16.09 7.01
CA LEU A 285 -5.47 -14.73 7.53
C LEU A 285 -6.42 -13.87 6.68
N PRO A 286 -7.31 -13.09 7.31
CA PRO A 286 -8.21 -12.22 6.56
C PRO A 286 -7.48 -11.03 5.95
N TYR A 287 -7.74 -10.80 4.66
CA TYR A 287 -7.25 -9.63 3.92
C TYR A 287 -8.42 -8.93 3.24
N ARG A 288 -8.26 -7.62 2.99
CA ARG A 288 -9.10 -6.90 2.03
C ARG A 288 -8.44 -6.90 0.68
N SER A 289 -9.27 -7.06 -0.33
CA SER A 289 -8.91 -6.95 -1.73
C SER A 289 -9.52 -5.69 -2.35
N LEU A 290 -9.00 -5.29 -3.50
CA LEU A 290 -9.50 -4.16 -4.28
C LEU A 290 -9.66 -4.58 -5.74
N ARG A 291 -10.74 -4.12 -6.36
CA ARG A 291 -10.94 -4.17 -7.80
C ARG A 291 -10.94 -2.75 -8.36
N PHE A 292 -10.13 -2.53 -9.37
CA PHE A 292 -10.03 -1.25 -10.06
C PHE A 292 -10.72 -1.34 -11.42
N VAL A 293 -11.50 -0.32 -11.75
CA VAL A 293 -12.08 -0.14 -13.09
C VAL A 293 -11.52 1.15 -13.65
N HIS A 294 -10.70 1.03 -14.69
CA HIS A 294 -10.08 2.16 -15.37
C HIS A 294 -10.94 2.61 -16.54
N GLU A 295 -11.09 3.92 -16.70
CA GLU A 295 -11.77 4.56 -17.83
C GLU A 295 -10.95 5.74 -18.34
N THR A 296 -10.89 5.89 -19.67
CA THR A 296 -10.34 7.08 -20.30
C THR A 296 -11.48 7.94 -20.83
N LEU A 297 -11.50 9.20 -20.44
CA LEU A 297 -12.56 10.16 -20.77
C LEU A 297 -12.05 11.16 -21.80
N ASP A 298 -12.94 11.55 -22.73
CA ASP A 298 -12.65 12.52 -23.78
C ASP A 298 -12.84 13.96 -23.26
N LEU A 299 -12.14 14.27 -22.18
CA LEU A 299 -12.07 15.60 -21.57
C LEU A 299 -10.73 15.77 -20.85
N PRO A 300 -10.22 17.00 -20.73
CA PRO A 300 -8.89 17.24 -20.19
C PRO A 300 -8.79 17.01 -18.68
N GLN A 301 -9.88 17.13 -17.94
CA GLN A 301 -9.90 16.96 -16.47
C GLN A 301 -11.33 16.70 -16.01
N LEU A 302 -11.50 15.75 -15.09
CA LEU A 302 -12.79 15.38 -14.51
C LEU A 302 -13.01 16.05 -13.14
N GLN A 303 -12.02 15.99 -12.25
CA GLN A 303 -12.16 16.40 -10.86
C GLN A 303 -11.04 17.38 -10.46
N PRO A 304 -11.27 18.21 -9.40
CA PRO A 304 -10.32 19.28 -9.05
C PRO A 304 -9.06 18.80 -8.34
N VAL A 305 -9.00 17.53 -7.91
CA VAL A 305 -7.88 16.91 -7.19
C VAL A 305 -7.69 15.48 -7.66
N ALA A 306 -6.55 14.88 -7.34
CA ALA A 306 -6.23 13.51 -7.75
C ALA A 306 -7.23 12.47 -7.25
N VAL A 307 -7.75 12.62 -6.03
CA VAL A 307 -8.63 11.64 -5.40
C VAL A 307 -9.87 12.32 -4.82
N VAL A 308 -11.03 11.78 -5.14
CA VAL A 308 -12.30 12.10 -4.47
C VAL A 308 -12.84 10.85 -3.80
N ASN A 309 -13.04 10.93 -2.49
CA ASN A 309 -13.64 9.88 -1.67
C ASN A 309 -15.16 10.00 -1.67
N TYR A 310 -15.83 8.87 -1.66
CA TYR A 310 -17.30 8.75 -1.58
C TYR A 310 -17.68 7.97 -0.32
N PRO A 311 -17.92 8.64 0.81
CA PRO A 311 -18.29 7.99 2.07
C PRO A 311 -19.67 7.31 2.05
N ASP A 312 -20.62 7.82 1.25
CA ASP A 312 -21.98 7.30 1.15
C ASP A 312 -22.00 5.80 0.81
N GLU A 313 -22.66 4.98 1.62
CA GLU A 313 -22.77 3.53 1.42
C GLU A 313 -23.62 3.15 0.20
N ASN A 314 -24.48 4.04 -0.31
CA ASN A 314 -25.21 3.81 -1.56
C ASN A 314 -24.29 3.87 -2.80
N VAL A 315 -23.12 4.51 -2.68
CA VAL A 315 -22.10 4.53 -3.72
C VAL A 315 -21.19 3.32 -3.55
N LYS A 316 -21.15 2.41 -4.53
CA LYS A 316 -20.46 1.11 -4.41
C LYS A 316 -18.93 1.21 -4.34
N TYR A 317 -18.34 2.22 -4.99
CA TYR A 317 -16.89 2.48 -4.92
C TYR A 317 -16.55 3.38 -3.73
N THR A 318 -15.32 3.30 -3.26
CA THR A 318 -14.83 4.15 -2.17
C THR A 318 -14.24 5.45 -2.67
N ARG A 319 -13.64 5.45 -3.86
CA ARG A 319 -13.02 6.65 -4.42
C ARG A 319 -12.88 6.58 -5.94
N ILE A 320 -12.71 7.76 -6.53
CA ILE A 320 -12.28 7.95 -7.91
C ILE A 320 -10.90 8.60 -7.89
N THR A 321 -9.97 8.04 -8.65
CA THR A 321 -8.62 8.60 -8.83
C THR A 321 -8.47 9.12 -10.25
N GLU A 322 -7.99 10.36 -10.41
CA GLU A 322 -7.57 10.96 -11.68
C GLU A 322 -6.06 11.15 -11.71
N TYR A 323 -5.38 10.41 -12.57
CA TYR A 323 -3.93 10.20 -12.47
C TYR A 323 -3.08 11.38 -12.89
N LYS A 324 -3.53 12.21 -13.86
CA LYS A 324 -2.75 13.35 -14.36
C LYS A 324 -2.37 14.37 -13.30
N HIS A 325 -3.17 14.51 -12.25
CA HIS A 325 -2.81 15.34 -11.10
C HIS A 325 -1.52 14.87 -10.42
N MET A 326 -1.34 13.55 -10.30
CA MET A 326 -0.17 12.95 -9.66
C MET A 326 1.03 12.91 -10.59
N THR A 327 0.83 12.58 -11.87
CA THR A 327 1.90 12.43 -12.85
C THR A 327 2.37 13.75 -13.46
N GLY A 328 1.55 14.80 -13.36
CA GLY A 328 1.82 16.10 -14.02
C GLY A 328 1.73 16.05 -15.53
N GLN A 329 1.20 14.98 -16.11
CA GLN A 329 1.13 14.79 -17.54
C GLN A 329 0.09 15.74 -18.17
N CYS A 330 0.48 16.45 -19.24
CA CYS A 330 -0.43 17.26 -20.04
C CYS A 330 -1.00 16.37 -21.16
N HIS A 331 -2.33 16.21 -21.22
CA HIS A 331 -2.99 15.41 -22.24
C HIS A 331 -4.43 15.90 -22.46
N PRO A 332 -4.98 15.92 -23.71
CA PRO A 332 -6.33 16.39 -23.98
C PRO A 332 -7.44 15.49 -23.40
N ARG A 333 -7.12 14.21 -23.10
CA ARG A 333 -7.98 13.26 -22.40
C ARG A 333 -7.49 13.04 -20.98
N THR A 334 -8.32 12.43 -20.13
CA THR A 334 -7.93 12.03 -18.79
C THR A 334 -8.32 10.59 -18.50
N SER A 335 -7.49 9.90 -17.70
CA SER A 335 -7.78 8.54 -17.25
C SER A 335 -8.03 8.54 -15.75
N ILE A 336 -9.09 7.84 -15.38
CA ILE A 336 -9.55 7.70 -14.01
C ILE A 336 -9.65 6.22 -13.63
N SER A 337 -9.70 5.95 -12.33
CA SER A 337 -10.11 4.63 -11.83
C SER A 337 -11.14 4.75 -10.72
N PHE A 338 -12.10 3.82 -10.75
CA PHE A 338 -13.01 3.55 -9.65
C PHE A 338 -12.43 2.42 -8.79
N GLU A 339 -12.43 2.60 -7.47
CA GLU A 339 -11.91 1.61 -6.53
C GLU A 339 -13.06 0.93 -5.77
N TYR A 340 -13.19 -0.39 -5.97
CA TYR A 340 -14.20 -1.24 -5.33
C TYR A 340 -13.54 -2.16 -4.33
N PRO A 341 -13.80 -2.01 -3.03
CA PRO A 341 -13.33 -2.96 -2.03
C PRO A 341 -14.01 -4.32 -2.17
N SER A 342 -13.25 -5.38 -1.91
CA SER A 342 -13.72 -6.77 -2.01
C SER A 342 -13.20 -7.61 -0.84
N ALA A 343 -13.97 -8.63 -0.46
CA ALA A 343 -13.53 -9.66 0.47
C ALA A 343 -12.71 -10.78 -0.20
N THR A 344 -12.73 -10.82 -1.53
CA THR A 344 -12.07 -11.86 -2.34
C THR A 344 -11.19 -11.24 -3.41
N GLY A 345 -10.13 -11.93 -3.79
CA GLY A 345 -9.15 -11.48 -4.77
C GLY A 345 -7.74 -11.43 -4.18
N ASP A 346 -6.84 -10.72 -4.84
CA ASP A 346 -5.48 -10.52 -4.36
C ASP A 346 -5.48 -9.78 -3.01
N PRO A 347 -4.63 -10.17 -2.06
CA PRO A 347 -4.53 -9.51 -0.76
C PRO A 347 -3.85 -8.15 -0.90
N PHE A 348 -4.54 -7.07 -0.51
CA PHE A 348 -4.00 -5.71 -0.47
C PHE A 348 -3.69 -5.27 0.95
N TYR A 349 -4.63 -5.47 1.87
CA TYR A 349 -4.54 -4.98 3.23
C TYR A 349 -4.85 -6.06 4.25
N PRO A 350 -3.94 -6.37 5.19
CA PRO A 350 -4.28 -7.10 6.41
C PRO A 350 -5.39 -6.39 7.16
N ILE A 351 -6.38 -7.11 7.69
CA ILE A 351 -7.46 -6.52 8.48
C ILE A 351 -6.99 -6.40 9.95
N PRO A 352 -6.78 -5.17 10.47
CA PRO A 352 -6.23 -4.98 11.82
C PRO A 352 -7.34 -5.08 12.86
N CYS A 353 -7.48 -6.28 13.44
CA CYS A 353 -8.31 -6.53 14.62
C CYS A 353 -7.61 -7.58 15.51
N SER A 354 -8.03 -7.68 16.79
CA SER A 354 -7.41 -8.54 17.81
C SER A 354 -7.31 -10.00 17.39
N ASP A 355 -8.40 -10.56 16.84
CA ASP A 355 -8.48 -11.97 16.48
C ASP A 355 -7.52 -12.32 15.34
N ASN A 356 -7.41 -11.45 14.36
CA ASN A 356 -6.49 -11.61 13.24
C ASN A 356 -5.03 -11.50 13.70
N GLN A 357 -4.74 -10.59 14.63
CA GLN A 357 -3.41 -10.49 15.24
C GLN A 357 -3.07 -11.74 16.05
N ALA A 358 -4.03 -12.30 16.80
CA ALA A 358 -3.82 -13.56 17.52
C ALA A 358 -3.53 -14.73 16.57
N LEU A 359 -4.23 -14.82 15.42
CA LEU A 359 -3.95 -15.81 14.39
C LEU A 359 -2.58 -15.59 13.75
N TYR A 360 -2.22 -14.34 13.43
CA TYR A 360 -0.90 -14.00 12.88
C TYR A 360 0.22 -14.41 13.83
N LYS A 361 0.09 -14.17 15.13
CA LYS A 361 1.11 -14.57 16.14
C LYS A 361 1.44 -16.06 16.09
N ARG A 362 0.49 -16.92 15.74
CA ARG A 362 0.74 -18.37 15.55
C ARG A 362 1.63 -18.62 14.33
N TYR A 363 1.41 -17.90 13.21
CA TYR A 363 2.27 -17.98 12.03
C TYR A 363 3.65 -17.38 12.28
N GLU A 364 3.73 -16.27 12.98
CA GLU A 364 4.98 -15.62 13.37
C GLU A 364 5.87 -16.57 14.21
N ALA A 365 5.27 -17.24 15.19
CA ALA A 365 5.99 -18.24 15.99
C ALA A 365 6.50 -19.43 15.15
N LEU A 366 5.73 -19.86 14.15
CA LEU A 366 6.16 -20.90 13.23
C LEU A 366 7.28 -20.42 12.30
N ALA A 367 7.19 -19.18 11.81
CA ALA A 367 8.21 -18.55 10.98
C ALA A 367 9.56 -18.44 11.71
N GLN A 368 9.54 -18.07 13.00
CA GLN A 368 10.75 -17.99 13.85
C GLN A 368 11.45 -19.34 14.01
N GLN A 369 10.72 -20.44 13.92
CA GLN A 369 11.26 -21.80 14.02
C GLN A 369 11.65 -22.40 12.66
N THR A 370 11.41 -21.70 11.55
CA THR A 370 11.69 -22.18 10.22
C THR A 370 13.02 -21.60 9.72
N PRO A 371 14.09 -22.39 9.65
CA PRO A 371 15.39 -21.90 9.22
C PRO A 371 15.43 -21.59 7.71
N GLY A 372 16.33 -20.69 7.28
CA GLY A 372 16.58 -20.41 5.88
C GLY A 372 15.53 -19.55 5.19
N ILE A 373 14.64 -18.90 5.95
CA ILE A 373 13.65 -17.97 5.40
C ILE A 373 13.53 -16.69 6.25
N THR A 374 13.26 -15.58 5.58
CA THR A 374 12.94 -14.29 6.19
C THR A 374 11.66 -13.76 5.59
N PHE A 375 10.64 -13.50 6.40
CA PHE A 375 9.39 -12.88 6.00
C PHE A 375 9.52 -11.35 6.06
N VAL A 376 9.04 -10.67 5.02
CA VAL A 376 9.15 -9.21 4.87
C VAL A 376 7.90 -8.62 4.20
N GLY A 377 7.75 -7.32 4.32
CA GLY A 377 6.68 -6.58 3.66
C GLY A 377 5.31 -6.79 4.31
N ARG A 378 4.33 -6.12 3.75
CA ARG A 378 2.97 -6.02 4.29
C ARG A 378 2.29 -7.37 4.53
N LEU A 379 2.43 -8.30 3.58
CA LEU A 379 1.76 -9.61 3.64
C LEU A 379 2.56 -10.62 4.45
N GLY A 380 3.89 -10.59 4.33
CA GLY A 380 4.78 -11.49 5.06
C GLY A 380 4.81 -11.23 6.57
N THR A 381 4.50 -9.99 7.00
CA THR A 381 4.47 -9.60 8.42
C THR A 381 3.08 -9.22 8.92
N TYR A 382 2.05 -9.37 8.09
CA TYR A 382 0.65 -9.06 8.39
C TYR A 382 0.45 -7.67 9.02
N ARG A 383 1.14 -6.65 8.45
CA ARG A 383 1.06 -5.25 8.93
C ARG A 383 0.63 -4.30 7.82
N TYR A 384 -0.11 -3.27 8.21
CA TYR A 384 -0.57 -2.22 7.29
C TYR A 384 0.48 -1.12 7.17
N TYR A 385 1.50 -1.35 6.37
CA TYR A 385 2.60 -0.43 6.11
C TYR A 385 2.31 0.56 4.97
N ASN A 386 2.84 1.79 5.10
CA ASN A 386 3.08 2.69 3.97
C ASN A 386 4.33 2.24 3.18
N MET A 387 4.55 2.82 2.00
CA MET A 387 5.67 2.42 1.13
C MET A 387 7.03 2.66 1.80
N ASP A 388 7.21 3.80 2.46
CA ASP A 388 8.42 4.15 3.18
C ASP A 388 8.72 3.19 4.33
N GLN A 389 7.70 2.77 5.08
CA GLN A 389 7.84 1.78 6.14
C GLN A 389 8.28 0.41 5.58
N VAL A 390 7.76 0.00 4.41
CA VAL A 390 8.21 -1.22 3.73
C VAL A 390 9.68 -1.12 3.32
N VAL A 391 10.10 0.02 2.76
CA VAL A 391 11.50 0.28 2.41
C VAL A 391 12.38 0.29 3.67
N GLY A 392 11.93 0.97 4.73
CA GLY A 392 12.63 1.01 6.01
C GLY A 392 12.85 -0.38 6.62
N GLN A 393 11.79 -1.21 6.62
CA GLN A 393 11.88 -2.60 7.07
C GLN A 393 12.88 -3.41 6.23
N ALA A 394 12.83 -3.30 4.91
CA ALA A 394 13.74 -4.02 4.02
C ALA A 394 15.20 -3.62 4.27
N LEU A 395 15.47 -2.32 4.45
CA LEU A 395 16.81 -1.82 4.79
C LEU A 395 17.29 -2.32 6.16
N ALA A 396 16.40 -2.41 7.16
CA ALA A 396 16.73 -2.96 8.48
C ALA A 396 17.04 -4.46 8.40
N VAL A 397 16.26 -5.21 7.62
CA VAL A 397 16.55 -6.65 7.35
C VAL A 397 17.89 -6.81 6.67
N TYR A 398 18.21 -5.99 5.67
CA TYR A 398 19.51 -6.00 5.00
C TYR A 398 20.66 -5.75 5.98
N ALA A 399 20.54 -4.71 6.81
CA ALA A 399 21.60 -4.36 7.78
C ALA A 399 21.89 -5.52 8.76
N ARG A 400 20.85 -6.28 9.15
CA ARG A 400 21.03 -7.48 9.97
C ARG A 400 21.76 -8.59 9.22
N ILE A 401 21.37 -8.89 7.97
CA ILE A 401 22.04 -9.88 7.13
C ILE A 401 23.51 -9.50 6.90
N GLU A 402 23.78 -8.22 6.69
CA GLU A 402 25.12 -7.68 6.51
C GLU A 402 25.99 -7.90 7.77
N ALA A 403 25.45 -7.55 8.95
CA ALA A 403 26.13 -7.75 10.22
C ALA A 403 26.43 -9.24 10.51
N GLU A 404 25.45 -10.13 10.24
CA GLU A 404 25.63 -11.59 10.38
C GLU A 404 26.70 -12.12 9.41
N SER A 405 26.75 -11.59 8.19
CA SER A 405 27.75 -11.97 7.19
C SER A 405 29.17 -11.55 7.60
N CYS A 406 29.30 -10.39 8.25
CA CYS A 406 30.58 -9.88 8.73
C CYS A 406 31.07 -10.58 10.00
N SER A 407 30.16 -11.03 10.88
CA SER A 407 30.50 -11.63 12.17
C SER A 407 30.72 -13.15 12.11
N GLY A 408 30.37 -13.79 11.01
CA GLY A 408 30.44 -15.26 10.86
C GLY A 408 29.44 -16.01 11.77
N GLU A 409 28.52 -15.32 12.43
CA GLU A 409 27.53 -15.89 13.33
C GLU A 409 26.30 -16.40 12.58
N ARG A 410 25.97 -17.65 12.81
CA ARG A 410 24.72 -18.26 12.31
C ARG A 410 23.54 -17.68 13.06
N SER A 411 22.61 -17.13 12.32
CA SER A 411 21.24 -16.63 12.61
C SER A 411 20.79 -16.63 14.09
N ARG A 412 20.67 -15.42 14.66
CA ARG A 412 19.79 -15.17 15.83
C ARG A 412 18.32 -15.13 15.41
N PRO A 413 17.37 -15.59 16.25
CA PRO A 413 15.96 -15.59 15.92
C PRO A 413 15.38 -14.17 15.77
N GLN A 414 14.36 -14.05 14.91
CA GLN A 414 13.66 -12.81 14.50
C GLN A 414 13.09 -11.94 15.64
N SER A 415 13.10 -12.40 16.90
CA SER A 415 12.56 -11.68 18.06
C SER A 415 13.16 -10.29 18.35
N ALA A 416 14.27 -9.92 17.69
CA ALA A 416 14.90 -8.61 17.85
C ALA A 416 14.26 -7.51 16.97
N ILE A 417 13.49 -7.87 15.93
CA ILE A 417 12.92 -6.90 14.98
C ILE A 417 11.83 -6.04 15.64
N HIS A 418 11.08 -6.62 16.60
CA HIS A 418 9.96 -5.92 17.23
C HIS A 418 10.37 -4.74 18.13
N ARG A 419 11.59 -4.72 18.70
CA ARG A 419 11.99 -3.63 19.60
C ARG A 419 12.46 -2.37 18.88
N GLU A 420 13.04 -2.52 17.67
CA GLU A 420 13.47 -1.36 16.89
C GLU A 420 12.31 -0.76 16.09
N GLU A 421 11.32 -1.57 15.70
CA GLU A 421 10.10 -1.12 15.03
C GLU A 421 9.15 -0.39 15.98
N GLU A 422 9.04 -0.81 17.26
CA GLU A 422 8.30 -0.08 18.30
C GLU A 422 8.92 1.29 18.61
N ALA A 423 10.24 1.43 18.50
CA ALA A 423 10.93 2.70 18.67
C ALA A 423 10.70 3.68 17.48
N MET A 424 10.27 3.19 16.32
CA MET A 424 9.93 4.03 15.17
C MET A 424 8.45 4.46 15.14
N ASP A 425 7.57 3.76 15.86
CA ASP A 425 6.14 4.10 15.96
C ASP A 425 5.84 5.02 17.16
N ASP A 426 6.76 5.11 18.14
CA ASP A 426 6.66 5.93 19.35
C ASP A 426 7.21 7.37 19.17
N SER A 427 7.22 7.91 17.95
CA SER A 427 7.33 9.36 17.80
C SER A 427 6.00 9.97 18.27
N PRO A 428 5.94 10.61 19.44
CA PRO A 428 4.68 11.17 19.93
C PRO A 428 4.20 12.20 18.91
N LEU A 429 3.00 12.01 18.39
CA LEU A 429 2.21 13.07 17.79
C LEU A 429 2.21 14.21 18.82
N ARG A 430 3.08 15.22 18.62
CA ARG A 430 3.04 16.44 19.40
C ARG A 430 1.68 17.08 19.17
N THR A 431 0.78 16.84 20.10
CA THR A 431 -0.39 17.69 20.24
C THR A 431 0.13 19.12 20.42
N ALA A 432 -0.35 20.00 19.54
CA ALA A 432 0.00 21.43 19.54
C ALA A 432 -0.66 22.14 20.75
N THR A 433 -0.17 21.89 21.96
CA THR A 433 -0.69 22.49 23.20
C THR A 433 0.38 23.05 24.12
N ASP A 434 1.60 23.32 23.65
CA ASP A 434 2.57 24.06 24.45
C ASP A 434 3.23 25.18 23.62
N ILE A 435 2.55 26.33 23.53
CA ILE A 435 3.19 27.64 23.30
C ILE A 435 3.17 28.36 24.63
N PRO A 436 4.32 28.63 25.26
CA PRO A 436 4.36 29.47 26.43
C PRO A 436 3.99 30.90 26.04
N SER A 437 3.08 31.48 26.80
CA SER A 437 2.72 32.89 26.78
C SER A 437 3.95 33.79 27.04
N ARG A 438 4.35 34.55 26.03
CA ARG A 438 4.92 35.90 26.14
C ARG A 438 4.50 36.73 24.94
#